data_27d70935cde4bde9b9dfe27ac36d3367
#
_entry.id   27d70935cde4bde9b9dfe27ac36d3367
#
_cell.length_a   1.000
_cell.length_b   1.000
_cell.length_c   1.000
_cell.angle_alpha   90.00
_cell.angle_beta   90.00
_cell.angle_gamma   90.00
#
_symmetry.space_group_name_H-M   'P 1'
#
loop_
_entity.id
_entity.type
_entity.pdbx_description
1 polymer ?
#
loop_
_entity_poly.entity_id
_entity_poly.type
_entity_poly.pdbx_seq_one_letter_code
_entity_poly.pdbx_strand_id
1 'polypeptide(L)'
;SLVQLEYENGIPRNPFINAGAIVTADSLVSIYKKNTFDTILDFIKKTSNDETISYDEEIFESELANGFRNFALINMIKSFNNINNNIDEVIDTYFKQCSIMMNCSQLAKSMLFLANHGINPLTNEQIITESKAKRINSLMLTCGHYDASGDFAYKVGLPGKSGVGGGIV
;
A
#
# COMPACT_ATOMS: atom_id res chain seq x y z
N SER A 1 14.87 -4.14 5.78
CA SER A 1 14.27 -5.41 6.21
C SER A 1 12.76 -5.33 6.17
N LEU A 2 12.09 -6.37 5.64
CA LEU A 2 10.62 -6.47 5.54
C LEU A 2 9.91 -6.46 6.90
N VAL A 3 10.61 -6.87 7.94
CA VAL A 3 10.09 -7.00 9.31
C VAL A 3 10.64 -5.97 10.27
N GLN A 4 11.27 -4.92 9.78
CA GLN A 4 11.88 -3.92 10.62
C GLN A 4 10.81 -2.98 11.17
N LEU A 5 10.64 -2.99 12.50
CA LEU A 5 9.90 -1.97 13.22
C LEU A 5 10.84 -0.82 13.61
N GLU A 6 10.26 0.36 13.83
CA GLU A 6 11.00 1.43 14.49
C GLU A 6 11.35 1.01 15.93
N TYR A 7 12.54 1.32 16.36
CA TYR A 7 12.98 0.98 17.70
C TYR A 7 12.32 1.83 18.80
N GLU A 8 11.81 3.01 18.43
CA GLU A 8 11.11 3.89 19.36
C GLU A 8 9.61 3.65 19.32
N ASN A 9 9.03 3.23 20.44
CA ASN A 9 7.58 3.06 20.62
C ASN A 9 6.88 2.18 19.59
N GLY A 10 7.59 1.31 18.88
CA GLY A 10 7.02 0.39 17.91
C GLY A 10 6.42 1.05 16.66
N ILE A 11 6.86 2.24 16.31
CA ILE A 11 6.40 2.96 15.12
C ILE A 11 7.14 2.43 13.88
N PRO A 12 6.44 1.98 12.82
CA PRO A 12 7.11 1.57 11.58
C PRO A 12 7.85 2.73 10.90
N ARG A 13 9.08 2.49 10.47
CA ARG A 13 9.92 3.50 9.80
C ARG A 13 9.42 3.94 8.44
N ASN A 14 8.69 3.06 7.76
CA ASN A 14 8.42 3.19 6.35
C ASN A 14 6.97 2.76 6.08
N PRO A 15 6.12 3.61 5.50
CA PRO A 15 4.73 3.26 5.20
C PRO A 15 4.61 2.19 4.10
N PHE A 16 5.66 1.94 3.32
CA PHE A 16 5.67 1.02 2.19
C PHE A 16 6.19 -0.38 2.50
N ILE A 17 6.63 -0.64 3.74
CA ILE A 17 6.95 -2.00 4.22
C ILE A 17 5.74 -2.59 4.95
N ASN A 18 5.73 -3.91 5.16
CA ASN A 18 4.59 -4.62 5.76
C ASN A 18 4.08 -3.97 7.05
N ALA A 19 4.96 -3.63 7.97
CA ALA A 19 4.58 -2.99 9.24
C ALA A 19 3.87 -1.64 9.03
N GLY A 20 4.40 -0.78 8.18
CA GLY A 20 3.78 0.52 7.86
C GLY A 20 2.49 0.40 7.08
N ALA A 21 2.41 -0.55 6.14
CA ALA A 21 1.20 -0.83 5.39
C ALA A 21 0.07 -1.35 6.29
N ILE A 22 0.38 -2.17 7.30
CA ILE A 22 -0.57 -2.63 8.32
C ILE A 22 -1.11 -1.43 9.14
N VAL A 23 -0.26 -0.50 9.56
CA VAL A 23 -0.71 0.74 10.27
C VAL A 23 -1.56 1.62 9.35
N THR A 24 -1.23 1.68 8.05
CA THR A 24 -2.06 2.38 7.06
C THR A 24 -3.43 1.72 6.92
N ALA A 25 -3.48 0.38 6.86
CA ALA A 25 -4.74 -0.37 6.84
C ALA A 25 -5.57 -0.10 8.12
N ASP A 26 -4.97 -0.09 9.31
CA ASP A 26 -5.65 0.28 10.56
C ASP A 26 -6.25 1.69 10.49
N SER A 27 -5.53 2.64 9.93
CA SER A 27 -6.02 4.02 9.74
C SER A 27 -7.22 4.07 8.80
N LEU A 28 -7.20 3.30 7.71
CA LEU A 28 -8.32 3.20 6.78
C LEU A 28 -9.54 2.50 7.43
N VAL A 29 -9.31 1.43 8.19
CA VAL A 29 -10.37 0.75 8.97
C VAL A 29 -10.99 1.72 9.97
N SER A 30 -10.22 2.60 10.60
CA SER A 30 -10.75 3.63 11.52
C SER A 30 -11.74 4.57 10.82
N ILE A 31 -11.52 4.87 9.53
CA ILE A 31 -12.33 5.82 8.75
C ILE A 31 -13.53 5.12 8.10
N TYR A 32 -13.28 4.02 7.38
CA TYR A 32 -14.27 3.39 6.50
C TYR A 32 -14.97 2.16 7.10
N LYS A 33 -14.46 1.66 8.24
CA LYS A 33 -15.02 0.51 8.96
C LYS A 33 -15.15 -0.70 8.03
N LYS A 34 -16.28 -1.39 8.06
CA LYS A 34 -16.56 -2.58 7.23
C LYS A 34 -16.46 -2.36 5.73
N ASN A 35 -16.50 -1.11 5.27
CA ASN A 35 -16.41 -0.78 3.84
C ASN A 35 -14.97 -0.48 3.39
N THR A 36 -13.97 -0.73 4.23
CA THR A 36 -12.59 -0.34 3.97
C THR A 36 -12.03 -0.99 2.71
N PHE A 37 -12.16 -2.29 2.56
CA PHE A 37 -11.64 -2.99 1.39
C PHE A 37 -12.35 -2.56 0.10
N ASP A 38 -13.67 -2.45 0.12
CA ASP A 38 -14.45 -1.98 -1.04
C ASP A 38 -14.00 -0.58 -1.46
N THR A 39 -13.77 0.31 -0.48
CA THR A 39 -13.26 1.66 -0.76
C THR A 39 -11.88 1.64 -1.41
N ILE A 40 -10.97 0.75 -0.97
CA ILE A 40 -9.64 0.58 -1.58
C ILE A 40 -9.78 0.06 -3.01
N LEU A 41 -10.60 -0.96 -3.23
CA LEU A 41 -10.83 -1.55 -4.54
C LEU A 41 -11.45 -0.55 -5.52
N ASP A 42 -12.46 0.19 -5.07
CA ASP A 42 -13.11 1.24 -5.87
C ASP A 42 -12.13 2.37 -6.22
N PHE A 43 -11.26 2.75 -5.29
CA PHE A 43 -10.21 3.73 -5.57
C PHE A 43 -9.27 3.25 -6.69
N ILE A 44 -8.85 1.97 -6.67
CA ILE A 44 -7.98 1.40 -7.68
C ILE A 44 -8.70 1.32 -9.04
N LYS A 45 -9.95 0.86 -9.07
CA LYS A 45 -10.79 0.84 -10.27
C LYS A 45 -10.92 2.23 -10.87
N LYS A 46 -11.26 3.20 -10.05
CA LYS A 46 -11.38 4.60 -10.44
C LYS A 46 -10.08 5.17 -11.03
N THR A 47 -8.94 4.95 -10.37
CA THR A 47 -7.65 5.50 -10.80
C THR A 47 -7.11 4.82 -12.07
N SER A 48 -7.36 3.53 -12.24
CA SER A 48 -7.02 2.79 -13.46
C SER A 48 -8.01 2.99 -14.61
N ASN A 49 -9.19 3.54 -14.32
CA ASN A 49 -10.34 3.60 -15.21
C ASN A 49 -10.73 2.21 -15.74
N ASP A 50 -10.79 1.21 -14.82
CA ASP A 50 -11.04 -0.18 -15.16
C ASP A 50 -11.83 -0.87 -14.04
N GLU A 51 -13.12 -1.14 -14.29
CA GLU A 51 -14.03 -1.78 -13.35
C GLU A 51 -13.85 -3.30 -13.23
N THR A 52 -13.02 -3.92 -14.09
CA THR A 52 -12.80 -5.36 -14.07
C THR A 52 -11.81 -5.83 -13.01
N ILE A 53 -11.12 -4.91 -12.35
CA ILE A 53 -10.16 -5.22 -11.29
C ILE A 53 -10.90 -5.85 -10.10
N SER A 54 -10.36 -6.95 -9.61
CA SER A 54 -10.85 -7.69 -8.45
C SER A 54 -9.69 -8.17 -7.58
N TYR A 55 -9.97 -8.91 -6.55
CA TYR A 55 -8.94 -9.61 -5.77
C TYR A 55 -9.04 -11.12 -6.02
N ASP A 56 -7.95 -11.82 -5.76
CA ASP A 56 -7.84 -13.26 -5.84
C ASP A 56 -8.13 -13.87 -4.46
N GLU A 57 -9.20 -14.65 -4.36
CA GLU A 57 -9.63 -15.26 -3.10
C GLU A 57 -8.70 -16.38 -2.64
N GLU A 58 -8.11 -17.15 -3.56
CA GLU A 58 -7.15 -18.20 -3.21
C GLU A 58 -5.87 -17.61 -2.62
N ILE A 59 -5.38 -16.50 -3.19
CA ILE A 59 -4.23 -15.76 -2.65
C ILE A 59 -4.58 -15.19 -1.28
N PHE A 60 -5.74 -14.59 -1.11
CA PHE A 60 -6.20 -14.06 0.17
C PHE A 60 -6.27 -15.13 1.25
N GLU A 61 -6.90 -16.28 0.96
CA GLU A 61 -6.97 -17.41 1.89
C GLU A 61 -5.59 -17.97 2.23
N SER A 62 -4.69 -18.05 1.23
CA SER A 62 -3.31 -18.46 1.44
C SER A 62 -2.55 -17.49 2.36
N GLU A 63 -2.73 -16.18 2.20
CA GLU A 63 -2.15 -15.17 3.10
C GLU A 63 -2.69 -15.29 4.53
N LEU A 64 -3.99 -15.54 4.69
CA LEU A 64 -4.59 -15.79 6.00
C LEU A 64 -4.01 -17.05 6.66
N ALA A 65 -3.83 -18.12 5.91
CA ALA A 65 -3.33 -19.38 6.44
C ALA A 65 -1.82 -19.36 6.76
N ASN A 66 -1.03 -18.59 6.01
CA ASN A 66 0.44 -18.65 6.04
C ASN A 66 1.12 -17.32 6.44
N GLY A 67 0.35 -16.26 6.65
CA GLY A 67 0.84 -14.91 6.92
C GLY A 67 1.45 -14.69 8.31
N PHE A 68 2.07 -15.70 8.91
CA PHE A 68 2.58 -15.70 10.29
C PHE A 68 3.44 -14.47 10.64
N ARG A 69 4.26 -14.00 9.70
CA ARG A 69 5.09 -12.79 9.92
C ARG A 69 4.24 -11.53 10.06
N ASN A 70 3.19 -11.41 9.27
CA ASN A 70 2.28 -10.26 9.33
C ASN A 70 1.44 -10.31 10.61
N PHE A 71 1.01 -11.50 11.04
CA PHE A 71 0.37 -11.68 12.35
C PHE A 71 1.32 -11.32 13.51
N ALA A 72 2.59 -11.70 13.43
CA ALA A 72 3.58 -11.31 14.44
C ALA A 72 3.79 -9.78 14.45
N LEU A 73 3.88 -9.15 13.27
CA LEU A 73 4.04 -7.70 13.15
C LEU A 73 2.85 -6.93 13.73
N ILE A 74 1.61 -7.28 13.37
CA ILE A 74 0.44 -6.55 13.86
C ILE A 74 0.28 -6.71 15.38
N ASN A 75 0.53 -7.89 15.94
CA ASN A 75 0.49 -8.10 17.38
C ASN A 75 1.59 -7.29 18.10
N MET A 76 2.78 -7.25 17.53
CA MET A 76 3.87 -6.44 18.08
C MET A 76 3.54 -4.94 18.03
N ILE A 77 3.03 -4.44 16.92
CA ILE A 77 2.61 -3.03 16.80
C ILE A 77 1.47 -2.72 17.79
N LYS A 78 0.52 -3.65 17.95
CA LYS A 78 -0.58 -3.54 18.91
C LYS A 78 -0.07 -3.46 20.35
N SER A 79 1.00 -4.18 20.70
CA SER A 79 1.58 -4.15 22.05
C SER A 79 2.15 -2.77 22.43
N PHE A 80 2.45 -1.93 21.44
CA PHE A 80 2.84 -0.52 21.61
C PHE A 80 1.66 0.45 21.50
N ASN A 81 0.41 -0.05 21.42
CA ASN A 81 -0.81 0.75 21.22
C ASN A 81 -0.86 1.52 19.88
N ASN A 82 -0.18 1.06 18.85
CA ASN A 82 -0.16 1.69 17.53
C ASN A 82 -1.15 1.06 16.53
N ILE A 83 -2.04 0.19 16.99
CA ILE A 83 -3.20 -0.34 16.25
C ILE A 83 -4.45 -0.01 17.06
N ASN A 84 -5.42 0.67 16.47
CA ASN A 84 -6.61 1.16 17.14
C ASN A 84 -7.80 0.19 17.03
N ASN A 85 -7.89 -0.53 15.90
CA ASN A 85 -9.03 -1.40 15.59
C ASN A 85 -8.77 -2.86 16.01
N ASN A 86 -9.76 -3.71 15.73
CA ASN A 86 -9.62 -5.16 15.88
C ASN A 86 -8.53 -5.67 14.94
N ILE A 87 -7.65 -6.53 15.45
CA ILE A 87 -6.53 -7.10 14.69
C ILE A 87 -7.02 -7.88 13.47
N ASP A 88 -8.10 -8.67 13.64
CA ASP A 88 -8.62 -9.51 12.57
C ASP A 88 -9.19 -8.65 11.43
N GLU A 89 -9.87 -7.53 11.72
CA GLU A 89 -10.37 -6.59 10.71
C GLU A 89 -9.24 -5.92 9.94
N VAL A 90 -8.19 -5.51 10.64
CA VAL A 90 -7.03 -4.85 10.02
C VAL A 90 -6.26 -5.80 9.14
N ILE A 91 -5.99 -7.02 9.63
CA ILE A 91 -5.20 -8.01 8.88
C ILE A 91 -5.98 -8.56 7.68
N ASP A 92 -7.29 -8.77 7.81
CA ASP A 92 -8.18 -9.13 6.70
C ASP A 92 -8.13 -8.08 5.58
N THR A 93 -8.29 -6.81 5.95
CA THR A 93 -8.17 -5.69 5.00
C THR A 93 -6.80 -5.66 4.32
N TYR A 94 -5.73 -5.83 5.10
CA TYR A 94 -4.37 -5.83 4.59
C TYR A 94 -4.12 -6.98 3.61
N PHE A 95 -4.54 -8.21 3.92
CA PHE A 95 -4.36 -9.36 3.03
C PHE A 95 -5.23 -9.27 1.77
N LYS A 96 -6.47 -8.81 1.87
CA LYS A 96 -7.31 -8.54 0.69
C LYS A 96 -6.66 -7.51 -0.25
N GLN A 97 -6.12 -6.43 0.32
CA GLN A 97 -5.39 -5.42 -0.45
C GLN A 97 -4.16 -6.02 -1.16
N CYS A 98 -3.42 -6.90 -0.50
CA CYS A 98 -2.28 -7.61 -1.08
C CYS A 98 -2.67 -8.62 -2.18
N SER A 99 -3.93 -9.05 -2.18
CA SER A 99 -4.48 -10.03 -3.13
C SER A 99 -5.17 -9.39 -4.34
N ILE A 100 -5.13 -8.07 -4.48
CA ILE A 100 -5.71 -7.38 -5.65
C ILE A 100 -4.95 -7.78 -6.91
N MET A 101 -5.69 -8.29 -7.90
CA MET A 101 -5.18 -8.75 -9.20
C MET A 101 -5.17 -7.62 -10.21
N MET A 102 -4.01 -7.36 -10.79
CA MET A 102 -3.87 -6.40 -11.88
C MET A 102 -2.82 -6.87 -12.89
N ASN A 103 -3.08 -6.63 -14.17
CA ASN A 103 -2.03 -6.73 -15.18
C ASN A 103 -1.16 -5.46 -15.19
N CYS A 104 -0.03 -5.49 -15.90
CA CYS A 104 0.91 -4.37 -15.95
C CYS A 104 0.27 -3.05 -16.44
N SER A 105 -0.67 -3.12 -17.39
CA SER A 105 -1.37 -1.94 -17.89
C SER A 105 -2.29 -1.32 -16.83
N GLN A 106 -3.04 -2.15 -16.12
CA GLN A 106 -3.92 -1.71 -15.03
C GLN A 106 -3.09 -1.09 -13.88
N LEU A 107 -2.00 -1.75 -13.50
CA LEU A 107 -1.10 -1.25 -12.47
C LEU A 107 -0.50 0.11 -12.86
N ALA A 108 0.02 0.25 -14.07
CA ALA A 108 0.57 1.52 -14.56
C ALA A 108 -0.49 2.63 -14.59
N LYS A 109 -1.68 2.35 -15.11
CA LYS A 109 -2.78 3.31 -15.17
C LYS A 109 -3.22 3.78 -13.79
N SER A 110 -3.30 2.88 -12.80
CA SER A 110 -3.76 3.21 -11.45
C SER A 110 -2.87 4.23 -10.74
N MET A 111 -1.62 4.41 -11.17
CA MET A 111 -0.65 5.32 -10.55
C MET A 111 -0.32 6.57 -11.38
N LEU A 112 -0.88 6.72 -12.59
CA LEU A 112 -0.61 7.87 -13.47
C LEU A 112 -0.88 9.23 -12.83
N PHE A 113 -1.85 9.32 -11.92
CA PHE A 113 -2.14 10.56 -11.21
C PHE A 113 -0.96 11.05 -10.37
N LEU A 114 -0.09 10.16 -9.88
CA LEU A 114 1.13 10.55 -9.15
C LEU A 114 2.16 11.21 -10.06
N ALA A 115 2.27 10.78 -11.32
CA ALA A 115 3.14 11.38 -12.33
C ALA A 115 2.55 12.67 -12.92
N ASN A 116 1.25 12.91 -12.75
CA ASN A 116 0.53 14.03 -13.34
C ASN A 116 -0.07 14.98 -12.29
N HIS A 117 0.74 15.43 -11.34
CA HIS A 117 0.36 16.43 -10.33
C HIS A 117 -0.90 16.11 -9.52
N GLY A 118 -1.24 14.83 -9.40
CA GLY A 118 -2.43 14.36 -8.69
C GLY A 118 -3.70 14.30 -9.53
N ILE A 119 -3.61 14.59 -10.83
CA ILE A 119 -4.73 14.52 -11.78
C ILE A 119 -4.63 13.21 -12.56
N ASN A 120 -5.73 12.45 -12.62
CA ASN A 120 -5.79 11.26 -13.46
C ASN A 120 -5.86 11.68 -14.95
N PRO A 121 -4.83 11.39 -15.77
CA PRO A 121 -4.84 11.80 -17.17
C PRO A 121 -5.86 11.05 -18.03
N LEU A 122 -6.42 9.93 -17.55
CA LEU A 122 -7.44 9.15 -18.27
C LEU A 122 -8.83 9.78 -18.16
N THR A 123 -9.13 10.39 -17.01
CA THR A 123 -10.46 10.95 -16.70
C THR A 123 -10.43 12.46 -16.51
N ASN A 124 -9.25 13.06 -16.45
CA ASN A 124 -9.02 14.47 -16.14
C ASN A 124 -9.54 14.89 -14.74
N GLU A 125 -9.71 13.90 -13.84
CA GLU A 125 -10.17 14.14 -12.48
C GLU A 125 -9.01 14.38 -11.51
N GLN A 126 -9.18 15.33 -10.59
CA GLN A 126 -8.24 15.55 -9.48
C GLN A 126 -8.41 14.46 -8.43
N ILE A 127 -7.50 13.52 -8.34
CA ILE A 127 -7.51 12.41 -7.35
C ILE A 127 -6.98 12.90 -6.00
N ILE A 128 -5.83 13.58 -6.02
CA ILE A 128 -5.21 14.21 -4.84
C ILE A 128 -4.61 15.55 -5.24
N THR A 129 -4.35 16.41 -4.26
CA THR A 129 -3.66 17.67 -4.54
C THR A 129 -2.22 17.44 -5.01
N GLU A 130 -1.69 18.35 -5.82
CA GLU A 130 -0.28 18.31 -6.26
C GLU A 130 0.70 18.18 -5.08
N SER A 131 0.45 18.91 -4.00
CA SER A 131 1.27 18.83 -2.77
C SER A 131 1.29 17.42 -2.16
N LYS A 132 0.16 16.71 -2.18
CA LYS A 132 0.08 15.32 -1.71
C LYS A 132 0.80 14.36 -2.67
N ALA A 133 0.62 14.52 -3.98
CA ALA A 133 1.33 13.73 -4.99
C ALA A 133 2.85 13.89 -4.84
N LYS A 134 3.34 15.13 -4.71
CA LYS A 134 4.75 15.43 -4.46
C LYS A 134 5.29 14.72 -3.20
N ARG A 135 4.53 14.72 -2.11
CA ARG A 135 4.96 14.06 -0.86
C ARG A 135 5.03 12.53 -1.00
N ILE A 136 4.03 11.92 -1.67
CA ILE A 136 4.04 10.47 -1.94
C ILE A 136 5.24 10.12 -2.82
N ASN A 137 5.48 10.86 -3.90
CA ASN A 137 6.64 10.67 -4.78
C ASN A 137 7.97 10.81 -4.03
N SER A 138 8.08 11.78 -3.11
CA SER A 138 9.28 11.95 -2.28
C SER A 138 9.52 10.76 -1.36
N LEU A 139 8.46 10.21 -0.76
CA LEU A 139 8.56 8.99 0.05
C LEU A 139 8.96 7.78 -0.80
N MET A 140 8.39 7.60 -2.00
CA MET A 140 8.79 6.52 -2.91
C MET A 140 10.26 6.65 -3.34
N LEU A 141 10.74 7.86 -3.60
CA LEU A 141 12.14 8.09 -3.95
C LEU A 141 13.09 7.68 -2.82
N THR A 142 12.73 7.95 -1.58
CA THR A 142 13.59 7.71 -0.41
C THR A 142 13.51 6.29 0.15
N CYS A 143 12.35 5.63 0.05
CA CYS A 143 12.13 4.32 0.70
C CYS A 143 11.25 3.35 -0.08
N GLY A 144 10.96 3.59 -1.36
CA GLY A 144 10.08 2.75 -2.17
C GLY A 144 10.66 1.40 -2.58
N HIS A 145 11.99 1.25 -2.55
CA HIS A 145 12.70 0.05 -2.97
C HIS A 145 13.49 -0.62 -1.84
N TYR A 146 13.03 -0.53 -0.62
CA TYR A 146 13.72 -1.07 0.56
C TYR A 146 15.18 -0.55 0.64
N ASP A 147 16.14 -1.45 0.83
CA ASP A 147 17.56 -1.08 0.94
C ASP A 147 18.16 -0.62 -0.42
N ALA A 148 17.48 -0.90 -1.53
CA ALA A 148 17.90 -0.51 -2.88
C ALA A 148 17.36 0.86 -3.34
N SER A 149 16.69 1.63 -2.47
CA SER A 149 16.09 2.91 -2.86
C SER A 149 17.12 3.91 -3.38
N GLY A 150 18.29 3.98 -2.75
CA GLY A 150 19.39 4.84 -3.21
C GLY A 150 19.93 4.44 -4.58
N ASP A 151 20.14 3.15 -4.81
CA ASP A 151 20.58 2.61 -6.09
C ASP A 151 19.57 2.86 -7.20
N PHE A 152 18.28 2.66 -6.93
CA PHE A 152 17.21 2.93 -7.88
C PHE A 152 17.14 4.42 -8.22
N ALA A 153 17.18 5.30 -7.21
CA ALA A 153 17.19 6.74 -7.41
C ALA A 153 18.39 7.19 -8.25
N TYR A 154 19.59 6.63 -7.99
CA TYR A 154 20.81 6.94 -8.74
C TYR A 154 20.75 6.48 -10.21
N LYS A 155 20.25 5.25 -10.44
CA LYS A 155 20.24 4.63 -11.79
C LYS A 155 19.07 5.11 -12.65
N VAL A 156 17.91 5.33 -12.05
CA VAL A 156 16.65 5.62 -12.75
C VAL A 156 16.26 7.10 -12.62
N GLY A 157 16.51 7.73 -11.47
CA GLY A 157 16.23 9.14 -11.23
C GLY A 157 14.74 9.48 -11.06
N LEU A 158 13.89 8.47 -10.86
CA LEU A 158 12.45 8.61 -10.69
C LEU A 158 11.99 8.01 -9.36
N PRO A 159 10.91 8.56 -8.74
CA PRO A 159 10.23 7.87 -7.66
C PRO A 159 9.71 6.51 -8.13
N GLY A 160 9.74 5.52 -7.25
CA GLY A 160 9.18 4.22 -7.58
C GLY A 160 8.90 3.39 -6.35
N LYS A 161 7.94 2.47 -6.47
CA LYS A 161 7.63 1.47 -5.44
C LYS A 161 7.67 0.08 -6.05
N SER A 162 8.53 -0.77 -5.50
CA SER A 162 8.62 -2.17 -5.88
C SER A 162 7.61 -3.03 -5.12
N GLY A 163 6.97 -3.97 -5.82
CA GLY A 163 6.12 -5.01 -5.23
C GLY A 163 6.82 -6.36 -5.16
N VAL A 164 6.47 -7.19 -4.19
CA VAL A 164 6.99 -8.57 -4.06
C VAL A 164 6.60 -9.43 -5.26
N GLY A 165 5.42 -9.16 -5.86
CA GLY A 165 4.97 -9.80 -7.09
C GLY A 165 5.70 -9.36 -8.37
N GLY A 166 6.75 -8.53 -8.27
CA GLY A 166 7.60 -8.10 -9.39
C GLY A 166 7.14 -6.83 -10.11
N GLY A 167 6.00 -6.25 -9.74
CA GLY A 167 5.56 -4.97 -10.28
C GLY A 167 6.37 -3.80 -9.69
N ILE A 168 6.61 -2.78 -10.50
CA ILE A 168 7.18 -1.49 -10.07
C ILE A 168 6.27 -0.39 -10.61
N VAL A 169 5.92 0.54 -9.75
CA VAL A 169 5.18 1.75 -10.10
C VAL A 169 5.99 2.99 -9.76
#